data_179e05f643d62a760cd2e442a7d1f9ba
#
_entry.id   179e05f643d62a760cd2e442a7d1f9ba
#
_cell.length_a   1.000
_cell.length_b   1.000
_cell.length_c   1.000
_cell.angle_alpha   90.00
_cell.angle_beta   90.00
_cell.angle_gamma   90.00
#
_symmetry.space_group_name_H-M   'P 1'
#
loop_
_entity.id
_entity.type
_entity.pdbx_description
1 polymer ?
#
loop_
_entity_poly.entity_id
_entity_poly.type
_entity_poly.pdbx_seq_one_letter_code
_entity_poly.pdbx_strand_id
1 'polypeptide(L)'
;MATRKPTTYHCPATRWSLDDLVAALHQRRLWTMSRSSIWRILDEADLKPHRSVYWLNSHAPDFEAKAQNICSLYLNALRFFAQGRVVICTDEKTGMQILQRKYPTQPIAPGKPEKREHEYIRHGVRAFIASFVVATGQVVWNLGQTRTSEDFATHLANVVQQLPEMQRYDWVVDNLNTHWSPKVCRLVAQWCQVPFVAKDLRRGVQRRAFLSDPNHQHVFHFTPTQGSWLNQVELWLSVLARRFLKRGNFCSAQDFETRLCDYLEVYNTHAAHPYRWTYAGQPLVRATPFSQTRRQQRHGRAWFSSRPQRFERTLYPPRPYKRAAAGLAANL
;
A
#
# COMPACT_ATOMS: atom_id res chain seq x y z
N MET A 1 -23.27 -23.10 -10.87
CA MET A 1 -24.04 -22.29 -9.90
C MET A 1 -23.11 -21.34 -9.15
N ALA A 2 -22.14 -21.78 -8.40
CA ALA A 2 -21.26 -20.96 -7.55
C ALA A 2 -20.46 -19.85 -8.27
N THR A 3 -20.28 -19.92 -9.59
CA THR A 3 -19.61 -18.93 -10.43
C THR A 3 -20.51 -17.79 -10.89
N ARG A 4 -21.80 -17.84 -10.59
CA ARG A 4 -22.78 -16.78 -10.90
C ARG A 4 -23.31 -16.15 -9.63
N LYS A 5 -23.88 -14.95 -9.73
CA LYS A 5 -24.48 -14.26 -8.56
C LYS A 5 -25.64 -15.08 -7.99
N PRO A 6 -25.85 -15.06 -6.65
CA PRO A 6 -27.00 -15.75 -6.02
C PRO A 6 -28.34 -15.32 -6.59
N THR A 7 -28.51 -14.04 -6.92
CA THR A 7 -29.73 -13.47 -7.48
C THR A 7 -30.16 -14.13 -8.82
N THR A 8 -29.21 -14.65 -9.59
CA THR A 8 -29.49 -15.45 -10.82
C THR A 8 -30.29 -16.72 -10.51
N TYR A 9 -30.30 -17.12 -9.26
CA TYR A 9 -30.95 -18.33 -8.77
C TYR A 9 -32.03 -18.03 -7.73
N HIS A 10 -32.58 -16.82 -7.76
CA HIS A 10 -33.64 -16.35 -6.84
C HIS A 10 -33.22 -16.33 -5.36
N CYS A 11 -31.91 -16.39 -5.07
CA CYS A 11 -31.40 -16.17 -3.72
C CYS A 11 -31.13 -14.66 -3.53
N PRO A 12 -31.75 -13.99 -2.56
CA PRO A 12 -31.61 -12.54 -2.39
C PRO A 12 -30.26 -12.11 -1.83
N ALA A 13 -29.40 -13.06 -1.45
CA ALA A 13 -28.07 -12.78 -0.93
C ALA A 13 -27.16 -12.14 -2.00
N THR A 14 -26.23 -11.31 -1.57
CA THR A 14 -25.22 -10.69 -2.45
C THR A 14 -24.02 -11.59 -2.75
N ARG A 15 -23.81 -12.61 -1.91
CA ARG A 15 -22.76 -13.63 -2.03
C ARG A 15 -23.30 -15.00 -1.62
N TRP A 16 -22.67 -16.04 -2.14
CA TRP A 16 -23.01 -17.40 -1.76
C TRP A 16 -22.45 -17.76 -0.37
N SER A 17 -23.30 -18.32 0.49
CA SER A 17 -22.88 -19.20 1.58
C SER A 17 -22.97 -20.65 1.13
N LEU A 18 -22.39 -21.58 1.92
CA LEU A 18 -22.55 -23.00 1.64
C LEU A 18 -24.02 -23.44 1.80
N ASP A 19 -24.71 -22.86 2.77
CA ASP A 19 -26.12 -23.17 3.03
C ASP A 19 -27.05 -22.68 1.92
N ASP A 20 -26.77 -21.49 1.34
CA ASP A 20 -27.50 -20.99 0.18
C ASP A 20 -27.30 -21.90 -1.05
N LEU A 21 -26.08 -22.41 -1.24
CA LEU A 21 -25.79 -23.34 -2.33
C LEU A 21 -26.54 -24.67 -2.12
N VAL A 22 -26.58 -25.20 -0.91
CA VAL A 22 -27.37 -26.41 -0.57
C VAL A 22 -28.85 -26.16 -0.88
N ALA A 23 -29.41 -25.07 -0.38
CA ALA A 23 -30.82 -24.73 -0.58
C ALA A 23 -31.16 -24.55 -2.07
N ALA A 24 -30.32 -23.84 -2.83
CA ALA A 24 -30.54 -23.59 -4.24
C ALA A 24 -30.43 -24.88 -5.10
N LEU A 25 -29.57 -25.83 -4.74
CA LEU A 25 -29.48 -27.13 -5.39
C LEU A 25 -30.71 -27.98 -5.10
N HIS A 26 -31.15 -27.98 -3.85
CA HIS A 26 -32.33 -28.73 -3.43
C HIS A 26 -33.62 -28.19 -4.08
N GLN A 27 -33.84 -26.87 -4.09
CA GLN A 27 -35.00 -26.25 -4.73
C GLN A 27 -35.12 -26.59 -6.21
N ARG A 28 -34.00 -26.75 -6.90
CA ARG A 28 -33.97 -27.09 -8.32
C ARG A 28 -34.02 -28.59 -8.61
N ARG A 29 -34.14 -29.40 -7.58
CA ARG A 29 -34.18 -30.89 -7.66
C ARG A 29 -32.97 -31.46 -8.43
N LEU A 30 -31.82 -30.74 -8.39
CA LEU A 30 -30.63 -31.17 -9.13
C LEU A 30 -29.86 -32.23 -8.36
N TRP A 31 -29.60 -31.96 -7.08
CA TRP A 31 -28.80 -32.83 -6.22
C TRP A 31 -29.12 -32.55 -4.74
N THR A 32 -29.14 -33.63 -3.96
CA THR A 32 -29.14 -33.52 -2.48
C THR A 32 -27.69 -33.68 -2.01
N MET A 33 -27.06 -32.58 -1.64
CA MET A 33 -25.65 -32.55 -1.22
C MET A 33 -25.50 -31.94 0.15
N SER A 34 -24.60 -32.52 0.95
CA SER A 34 -24.24 -31.96 2.23
C SER A 34 -23.38 -30.68 2.05
N ARG A 35 -23.39 -29.82 3.05
CA ARG A 35 -22.53 -28.65 3.14
C ARG A 35 -21.04 -29.00 2.95
N SER A 36 -20.59 -30.09 3.57
CA SER A 36 -19.22 -30.59 3.46
C SER A 36 -18.87 -31.08 2.07
N SER A 37 -19.82 -31.67 1.34
CA SER A 37 -19.63 -32.12 -0.05
C SER A 37 -19.47 -30.92 -0.98
N ILE A 38 -20.30 -29.89 -0.82
CA ILE A 38 -20.19 -28.66 -1.59
C ILE A 38 -18.86 -27.97 -1.30
N TRP A 39 -18.44 -27.91 -0.03
CA TRP A 39 -17.16 -27.32 0.34
C TRP A 39 -16.00 -28.04 -0.34
N ARG A 40 -15.98 -29.37 -0.33
CA ARG A 40 -14.93 -30.16 -1.00
C ARG A 40 -14.87 -29.88 -2.52
N ILE A 41 -16.02 -29.87 -3.20
CA ILE A 41 -16.10 -29.58 -4.62
C ILE A 41 -15.58 -28.16 -4.94
N LEU A 42 -15.93 -27.17 -4.11
CA LEU A 42 -15.46 -25.80 -4.28
C LEU A 42 -13.95 -25.67 -4.02
N ASP A 43 -13.44 -26.39 -3.04
CA ASP A 43 -12.01 -26.40 -2.69
C ASP A 43 -11.19 -27.10 -3.78
N GLU A 44 -11.63 -28.25 -4.27
CA GLU A 44 -11.01 -28.97 -5.39
C GLU A 44 -10.99 -28.15 -6.67
N ALA A 45 -12.04 -27.37 -6.94
CA ALA A 45 -12.14 -26.49 -8.08
C ALA A 45 -11.45 -25.12 -7.89
N ASP A 46 -10.84 -24.88 -6.72
CA ASP A 46 -10.30 -23.57 -6.25
C ASP A 46 -11.31 -22.42 -6.40
N LEU A 47 -12.58 -22.70 -6.20
CA LEU A 47 -13.66 -21.72 -6.24
C LEU A 47 -13.94 -21.17 -4.84
N LYS A 48 -13.85 -19.84 -4.69
CA LYS A 48 -14.09 -19.14 -3.42
C LYS A 48 -15.19 -18.08 -3.58
N PRO A 49 -16.47 -18.51 -3.73
CA PRO A 49 -17.57 -17.60 -4.05
C PRO A 49 -17.89 -16.58 -2.95
N HIS A 50 -17.32 -16.76 -1.76
CA HIS A 50 -17.41 -15.83 -0.63
C HIS A 50 -16.35 -14.74 -0.66
N ARG A 51 -15.34 -14.82 -1.57
CA ARG A 51 -14.28 -13.84 -1.70
C ARG A 51 -14.55 -12.91 -2.87
N SER A 52 -14.34 -11.63 -2.65
CA SER A 52 -14.35 -10.59 -3.69
C SER A 52 -13.04 -9.84 -3.63
N VAL A 53 -12.48 -9.56 -4.77
CA VAL A 53 -11.32 -8.69 -4.93
C VAL A 53 -11.77 -7.53 -5.82
N TYR A 54 -11.54 -6.31 -5.35
CA TYR A 54 -11.75 -5.14 -6.20
C TYR A 54 -10.63 -5.08 -7.23
N TRP A 55 -10.98 -4.88 -8.46
CA TRP A 55 -10.04 -4.57 -9.53
C TRP A 55 -10.48 -3.28 -10.21
N LEU A 56 -9.51 -2.53 -10.66
CA LEU A 56 -9.74 -1.26 -11.30
C LEU A 56 -9.31 -1.35 -12.76
N ASN A 57 -10.21 -0.99 -13.66
CA ASN A 57 -9.89 -0.74 -15.05
C ASN A 57 -9.82 0.78 -15.23
N SER A 58 -8.61 1.33 -15.24
CA SER A 58 -8.45 2.75 -15.52
C SER A 58 -8.77 3.04 -16.98
N HIS A 59 -9.59 4.06 -17.22
CA HIS A 59 -9.89 4.57 -18.56
C HIS A 59 -8.99 5.76 -18.95
N ALA A 60 -8.01 6.11 -18.10
CA ALA A 60 -7.09 7.19 -18.39
C ALA A 60 -6.17 6.78 -19.57
N PRO A 61 -6.10 7.56 -20.65
CA PRO A 61 -5.35 7.20 -21.85
C PRO A 61 -3.83 7.10 -21.60
N ASP A 62 -3.34 7.78 -20.57
CA ASP A 62 -1.94 7.82 -20.16
C ASP A 62 -1.58 6.83 -19.03
N PHE A 63 -2.54 5.97 -18.64
CA PHE A 63 -2.34 5.04 -17.52
C PHE A 63 -1.14 4.13 -17.72
N GLU A 64 -1.07 3.48 -18.87
CA GLU A 64 -0.03 2.49 -19.15
C GLU A 64 1.35 3.13 -19.19
N ALA A 65 1.50 4.25 -19.91
CA ALA A 65 2.77 4.97 -20.00
C ALA A 65 3.28 5.44 -18.64
N LYS A 66 2.40 5.99 -17.80
CA LYS A 66 2.76 6.42 -16.43
C LYS A 66 3.10 5.24 -15.53
N ALA A 67 2.32 4.16 -15.60
CA ALA A 67 2.56 2.96 -14.80
C ALA A 67 3.89 2.30 -15.18
N GLN A 68 4.19 2.16 -16.47
CA GLN A 68 5.46 1.62 -16.96
C GLN A 68 6.65 2.49 -16.54
N ASN A 69 6.53 3.82 -16.64
CA ASN A 69 7.57 4.73 -16.17
C ASN A 69 7.86 4.53 -14.68
N ILE A 70 6.84 4.54 -13.82
CA ILE A 70 7.00 4.36 -12.37
C ILE A 70 7.57 2.96 -12.07
N CYS A 71 7.08 1.91 -12.70
CA CYS A 71 7.61 0.56 -12.52
C CYS A 71 9.07 0.45 -12.95
N SER A 72 9.47 1.11 -14.04
CA SER A 72 10.86 1.19 -14.48
C SER A 72 11.76 1.87 -13.45
N LEU A 73 11.29 2.95 -12.80
CA LEU A 73 12.02 3.58 -11.70
C LEU A 73 12.27 2.61 -10.55
N TYR A 74 11.24 1.86 -10.14
CA TYR A 74 11.35 0.91 -9.03
C TYR A 74 12.30 -0.27 -9.33
N LEU A 75 12.19 -0.83 -10.53
CA LEU A 75 13.05 -1.94 -10.95
C LEU A 75 14.53 -1.54 -11.05
N ASN A 76 14.80 -0.28 -11.30
CA ASN A 76 16.16 0.25 -11.41
C ASN A 76 16.63 1.03 -10.17
N ALA A 77 15.82 1.14 -9.12
CA ALA A 77 16.09 2.03 -7.98
C ALA A 77 17.44 1.79 -7.31
N LEU A 78 17.84 0.54 -7.11
CA LEU A 78 19.15 0.20 -6.53
C LEU A 78 20.31 0.65 -7.42
N ARG A 79 20.21 0.42 -8.73
CA ARG A 79 21.21 0.87 -9.70
C ARG A 79 21.30 2.39 -9.73
N PHE A 80 20.17 3.07 -9.77
CA PHE A 80 20.11 4.52 -9.75
C PHE A 80 20.72 5.10 -8.48
N PHE A 81 20.43 4.52 -7.33
CA PHE A 81 20.95 4.96 -6.05
C PHE A 81 22.50 4.91 -6.01
N ALA A 82 23.08 3.83 -6.52
CA ALA A 82 24.54 3.70 -6.65
C ALA A 82 25.16 4.74 -7.63
N GLN A 83 24.35 5.36 -8.48
CA GLN A 83 24.75 6.39 -9.45
C GLN A 83 24.42 7.81 -8.96
N GLY A 84 24.08 8.01 -7.69
CA GLY A 84 23.69 9.31 -7.15
C GLY A 84 22.29 9.79 -7.56
N ARG A 85 21.41 8.88 -7.98
CA ARG A 85 20.03 9.18 -8.36
C ARG A 85 19.09 8.42 -7.43
N VAL A 86 18.23 9.12 -6.71
CA VAL A 86 17.31 8.53 -5.74
C VAL A 86 15.87 8.56 -6.22
N VAL A 87 15.15 7.43 -6.03
CA VAL A 87 13.70 7.31 -6.26
C VAL A 87 12.99 7.34 -4.93
N ILE A 88 12.06 8.29 -4.77
CA ILE A 88 11.37 8.57 -3.52
C ILE A 88 9.87 8.57 -3.77
N CYS A 89 9.13 7.79 -2.97
CA CYS A 89 7.68 7.76 -2.98
C CYS A 89 7.15 8.60 -1.82
N THR A 90 6.38 9.63 -2.10
CA THR A 90 5.87 10.56 -1.07
C THR A 90 4.35 10.60 -1.07
N ASP A 91 3.76 10.62 0.13
CA ASP A 91 2.31 10.76 0.32
C ASP A 91 1.98 11.22 1.75
N GLU A 92 0.73 11.62 1.98
CA GLU A 92 0.22 12.02 3.28
C GLU A 92 -0.70 10.97 3.89
N LYS A 93 -0.52 10.73 5.17
CA LYS A 93 -1.49 10.03 6.00
C LYS A 93 -2.21 11.02 6.90
N THR A 94 -3.45 11.30 6.53
CA THR A 94 -4.30 12.24 7.27
C THR A 94 -5.15 11.54 8.31
N GLY A 95 -5.64 12.31 9.29
CA GLY A 95 -6.62 11.83 10.25
C GLY A 95 -6.11 10.75 11.20
N MET A 96 -4.81 10.73 11.52
CA MET A 96 -4.29 9.85 12.55
C MET A 96 -4.86 10.25 13.90
N GLN A 97 -5.84 9.49 14.38
CA GLN A 97 -6.51 9.75 15.64
C GLN A 97 -5.66 9.29 16.81
N ILE A 98 -5.51 10.16 17.80
CA ILE A 98 -4.80 9.87 19.07
C ILE A 98 -5.85 9.39 20.07
N LEU A 99 -5.88 8.08 20.30
CA LEU A 99 -6.90 7.43 21.11
C LEU A 99 -6.30 6.82 22.36
N GLN A 100 -6.91 7.11 23.50
CA GLN A 100 -6.64 6.49 24.79
C GLN A 100 -7.84 5.62 25.19
N ARG A 101 -7.64 4.38 25.59
CA ARG A 101 -8.71 3.55 26.14
C ARG A 101 -9.08 4.04 27.54
N LYS A 102 -10.40 4.08 27.85
CA LYS A 102 -10.86 4.53 29.17
C LYS A 102 -10.41 3.59 30.29
N TYR A 103 -10.39 2.28 30.01
CA TYR A 103 -9.99 1.25 30.96
C TYR A 103 -8.81 0.43 30.45
N PRO A 104 -8.01 -0.15 31.33
CA PRO A 104 -6.86 -0.96 30.97
C PRO A 104 -7.24 -2.15 30.08
N THR A 105 -6.41 -2.42 29.10
CA THR A 105 -6.50 -3.63 28.28
C THR A 105 -6.23 -4.87 29.13
N GLN A 106 -7.08 -5.87 29.06
CA GLN A 106 -6.84 -7.16 29.69
C GLN A 106 -5.84 -7.95 28.84
N PRO A 107 -4.71 -8.38 29.41
CA PRO A 107 -3.68 -9.05 28.63
C PRO A 107 -4.12 -10.42 28.14
N ILE A 108 -3.43 -10.92 27.14
CA ILE A 108 -3.61 -12.28 26.63
C ILE A 108 -3.23 -13.29 27.72
N ALA A 109 -4.04 -14.36 27.83
CA ALA A 109 -3.77 -15.52 28.70
C ALA A 109 -4.08 -16.81 27.94
N PRO A 110 -3.58 -17.97 28.37
CA PRO A 110 -3.91 -19.25 27.75
C PRO A 110 -5.42 -19.44 27.59
N GLY A 111 -5.87 -19.70 26.35
CA GLY A 111 -7.30 -19.82 26.01
C GLY A 111 -8.12 -18.53 26.04
N LYS A 112 -7.50 -17.38 26.36
CA LYS A 112 -8.18 -16.09 26.42
C LYS A 112 -7.44 -15.07 25.55
N PRO A 113 -8.07 -14.54 24.46
CA PRO A 113 -7.48 -13.46 23.67
C PRO A 113 -7.39 -12.16 24.49
N GLU A 114 -6.52 -11.25 24.04
CA GLU A 114 -6.48 -9.87 24.54
C GLU A 114 -7.87 -9.23 24.43
N LYS A 115 -8.34 -8.62 25.52
CA LYS A 115 -9.60 -7.87 25.54
C LYS A 115 -9.29 -6.39 25.69
N ARG A 116 -9.70 -5.60 24.73
CA ARG A 116 -9.48 -4.16 24.68
C ARG A 116 -10.80 -3.45 24.93
N GLU A 117 -10.73 -2.40 25.74
CA GLU A 117 -11.88 -1.54 25.96
C GLU A 117 -12.37 -0.93 24.63
N HIS A 118 -13.69 -0.89 24.48
CA HIS A 118 -14.29 -0.31 23.28
C HIS A 118 -14.30 1.22 23.35
N GLU A 119 -14.59 1.78 24.51
CA GLU A 119 -14.64 3.22 24.70
C GLU A 119 -13.23 3.86 24.73
N TYR A 120 -13.15 5.09 24.26
CA TYR A 120 -11.89 5.82 24.18
C TYR A 120 -12.06 7.32 24.43
N ILE A 121 -10.98 7.94 24.89
CA ILE A 121 -10.80 9.39 24.95
C ILE A 121 -9.97 9.79 23.74
N ARG A 122 -10.35 10.87 23.06
CA ARG A 122 -9.62 11.39 21.90
C ARG A 122 -8.77 12.58 22.31
N HIS A 123 -7.45 12.49 22.07
CA HIS A 123 -6.47 13.54 22.36
C HIS A 123 -6.11 14.39 21.11
N GLY A 124 -6.92 14.31 20.07
CA GLY A 124 -6.75 15.05 18.84
C GLY A 124 -6.41 14.19 17.64
N VAL A 125 -5.93 14.85 16.59
CA VAL A 125 -5.58 14.27 15.30
C VAL A 125 -4.25 14.83 14.85
N ARG A 126 -3.47 14.03 14.09
CA ARG A 126 -2.25 14.49 13.41
C ARG A 126 -2.31 14.19 11.93
N ALA A 127 -1.64 15.05 11.17
CA ALA A 127 -1.28 14.82 9.78
C ALA A 127 0.19 14.36 9.72
N PHE A 128 0.47 13.43 8.86
CA PHE A 128 1.77 12.82 8.70
C PHE A 128 2.13 12.78 7.22
N ILE A 129 3.29 13.32 6.86
CA ILE A 129 3.83 13.23 5.51
C ILE A 129 5.02 12.30 5.55
N ALA A 130 5.08 11.35 4.65
CA ALA A 130 6.15 10.37 4.60
C ALA A 130 6.73 10.23 3.19
N SER A 131 8.04 10.13 3.12
CA SER A 131 8.81 9.79 1.93
C SER A 131 9.53 8.47 2.13
N PHE A 132 9.22 7.50 1.29
CA PHE A 132 9.84 6.18 1.27
C PHE A 132 10.95 6.16 0.22
N VAL A 133 12.18 5.94 0.64
CA VAL A 133 13.34 5.79 -0.26
C VAL A 133 13.34 4.38 -0.83
N VAL A 134 13.03 4.25 -2.11
CA VAL A 134 12.78 2.93 -2.73
C VAL A 134 13.98 1.99 -2.65
N ALA A 135 15.20 2.52 -2.79
CA ALA A 135 16.42 1.73 -2.81
C ALA A 135 16.83 1.20 -1.43
N THR A 136 16.54 1.91 -0.35
CA THR A 136 16.97 1.53 1.01
C THR A 136 15.82 1.05 1.88
N GLY A 137 14.58 1.45 1.54
CA GLY A 137 13.41 1.23 2.36
C GLY A 137 13.30 2.16 3.57
N GLN A 138 14.21 3.10 3.71
CA GLN A 138 14.17 4.12 4.76
C GLN A 138 13.03 5.11 4.53
N VAL A 139 12.55 5.70 5.61
CA VAL A 139 11.46 6.68 5.58
C VAL A 139 11.91 7.97 6.21
N VAL A 140 11.71 9.06 5.51
CA VAL A 140 11.79 10.42 6.04
C VAL A 140 10.37 10.91 6.31
N TRP A 141 10.14 11.62 7.40
CA TRP A 141 8.80 12.02 7.80
C TRP A 141 8.74 13.43 8.38
N ASN A 142 7.54 13.99 8.29
CA ASN A 142 7.12 15.16 9.06
C ASN A 142 5.78 14.90 9.71
N LEU A 143 5.64 15.32 10.96
CA LEU A 143 4.41 15.23 11.74
C LEU A 143 3.91 16.64 12.05
N GLY A 144 2.63 16.88 11.80
CA GLY A 144 2.01 18.19 12.04
C GLY A 144 0.52 18.11 12.31
N GLN A 145 -0.12 19.25 12.43
CA GLN A 145 -1.57 19.35 12.56
C GLN A 145 -2.26 19.51 11.21
N THR A 146 -1.54 20.01 10.22
CA THR A 146 -2.02 20.36 8.90
C THR A 146 -1.28 19.60 7.80
N ARG A 147 -1.78 19.73 6.57
CA ARG A 147 -1.18 19.17 5.35
C ARG A 147 -1.30 20.18 4.22
N THR A 148 -0.85 21.38 4.47
CA THR A 148 -0.88 22.46 3.48
C THR A 148 0.20 22.26 2.42
N SER A 149 0.16 23.06 1.37
CA SER A 149 1.25 23.10 0.39
C SER A 149 2.58 23.56 1.00
N GLU A 150 2.53 24.29 2.12
CA GLU A 150 3.72 24.68 2.89
C GLU A 150 4.33 23.48 3.61
N ASP A 151 3.47 22.72 4.31
CA ASP A 151 3.91 21.51 5.01
C ASP A 151 4.56 20.51 4.06
N PHE A 152 3.97 20.35 2.86
CA PHE A 152 4.52 19.48 1.83
C PHE A 152 5.86 20.00 1.29
N ALA A 153 5.97 21.30 0.99
CA ALA A 153 7.24 21.89 0.52
C ALA A 153 8.34 21.79 1.60
N THR A 154 8.00 22.02 2.86
CA THR A 154 8.91 21.84 4.01
C THR A 154 9.36 20.38 4.13
N HIS A 155 8.44 19.45 3.93
CA HIS A 155 8.78 18.02 3.93
C HIS A 155 9.76 17.65 2.83
N LEU A 156 9.55 18.11 1.59
CA LEU A 156 10.48 17.87 0.49
C LEU A 156 11.89 18.42 0.82
N ALA A 157 11.96 19.63 1.42
CA ALA A 157 13.22 20.21 1.83
C ALA A 157 13.92 19.36 2.91
N ASN A 158 13.18 18.85 3.89
CA ASN A 158 13.70 17.92 4.89
C ASN A 158 14.29 16.64 4.24
N VAL A 159 13.59 16.07 3.26
CA VAL A 159 14.09 14.87 2.54
C VAL A 159 15.39 15.16 1.80
N VAL A 160 15.47 16.28 1.10
CA VAL A 160 16.70 16.68 0.38
C VAL A 160 17.85 16.90 1.35
N GLN A 161 17.59 17.50 2.50
CA GLN A 161 18.60 17.73 3.54
C GLN A 161 19.15 16.40 4.12
N GLN A 162 18.33 15.34 4.18
CA GLN A 162 18.76 14.03 4.65
C GLN A 162 19.44 13.17 3.57
N LEU A 163 19.39 13.59 2.32
CA LEU A 163 20.00 12.90 1.17
C LEU A 163 20.86 13.86 0.33
N PRO A 164 21.81 14.59 0.92
CA PRO A 164 22.48 15.71 0.26
C PRO A 164 23.42 15.29 -0.90
N GLU A 165 23.85 14.04 -0.91
CA GLU A 165 24.81 13.52 -1.89
C GLU A 165 24.18 13.14 -3.24
N MET A 166 22.85 13.22 -3.34
CA MET A 166 22.15 12.81 -4.53
C MET A 166 22.21 13.91 -5.61
N GLN A 167 22.58 13.50 -6.82
CA GLN A 167 22.63 14.39 -8.00
C GLN A 167 21.25 14.54 -8.65
N ARG A 168 20.35 13.55 -8.44
CA ARG A 168 19.01 13.55 -9.01
C ARG A 168 18.00 12.90 -8.07
N TYR A 169 16.83 13.53 -8.00
CA TYR A 169 15.69 13.09 -7.18
C TYR A 169 14.48 12.82 -8.08
N ASP A 170 14.03 11.58 -8.14
CA ASP A 170 12.79 11.20 -8.82
C ASP A 170 11.68 11.01 -7.77
N TRP A 171 10.74 11.94 -7.74
CA TRP A 171 9.64 11.96 -6.79
C TRP A 171 8.42 11.28 -7.38
N VAL A 172 7.98 10.17 -6.81
CA VAL A 172 6.71 9.52 -7.16
C VAL A 172 5.65 10.01 -6.21
N VAL A 173 4.65 10.70 -6.73
CA VAL A 173 3.56 11.33 -5.97
C VAL A 173 2.22 11.08 -6.62
N ASP A 174 1.13 11.20 -5.87
CA ASP A 174 -0.22 11.19 -6.42
C ASP A 174 -0.62 12.55 -7.04
N ASN A 175 -1.86 12.66 -7.50
CA ASN A 175 -2.35 13.87 -8.15
C ASN A 175 -2.98 14.88 -7.17
N LEU A 176 -2.69 14.82 -5.88
CA LEU A 176 -3.18 15.80 -4.92
C LEU A 176 -2.64 17.20 -5.27
N ASN A 177 -3.49 18.22 -5.13
CA ASN A 177 -3.15 19.58 -5.56
C ASN A 177 -1.99 20.21 -4.76
N THR A 178 -1.73 19.78 -3.54
CA THR A 178 -0.57 20.18 -2.73
C THR A 178 0.74 19.81 -3.39
N HIS A 179 0.81 18.65 -4.09
CA HIS A 179 2.02 18.11 -4.71
C HIS A 179 2.49 18.91 -5.96
N TRP A 180 1.60 19.64 -6.59
CA TRP A 180 1.92 20.48 -7.73
C TRP A 180 1.52 21.96 -7.49
N SER A 181 1.60 22.38 -6.23
CA SER A 181 1.31 23.76 -5.85
C SER A 181 2.37 24.75 -6.39
N PRO A 182 2.04 26.04 -6.51
CA PRO A 182 3.04 27.06 -6.90
C PRO A 182 4.24 27.09 -5.95
N LYS A 183 4.08 26.73 -4.67
CA LYS A 183 5.16 26.66 -3.69
C LYS A 183 6.16 25.56 -4.03
N VAL A 184 5.68 24.37 -4.35
CA VAL A 184 6.52 23.25 -4.79
C VAL A 184 7.25 23.60 -6.09
N CYS A 185 6.57 24.23 -7.06
CA CYS A 185 7.23 24.68 -8.28
C CYS A 185 8.35 25.69 -8.03
N ARG A 186 8.13 26.64 -7.09
CA ARG A 186 9.15 27.62 -6.71
C ARG A 186 10.35 26.95 -6.05
N LEU A 187 10.10 26.01 -5.16
CA LEU A 187 11.15 25.24 -4.46
C LEU A 187 12.01 24.45 -5.47
N VAL A 188 11.36 23.74 -6.40
CA VAL A 188 12.06 22.99 -7.46
C VAL A 188 12.83 23.92 -8.39
N ALA A 189 12.26 25.07 -8.78
CA ALA A 189 12.96 26.05 -9.59
C ALA A 189 14.25 26.55 -8.90
N GLN A 190 14.18 26.79 -7.59
CA GLN A 190 15.33 27.18 -6.78
C GLN A 190 16.41 26.09 -6.75
N TRP A 191 16.03 24.84 -6.51
CA TRP A 191 16.97 23.71 -6.46
C TRP A 191 17.60 23.42 -7.81
N CYS A 192 16.83 23.51 -8.89
CA CYS A 192 17.31 23.28 -10.26
C CYS A 192 17.97 24.51 -10.88
N GLN A 193 18.00 25.65 -10.17
CA GLN A 193 18.54 26.95 -10.67
C GLN A 193 17.90 27.38 -12.00
N VAL A 194 16.62 27.14 -12.18
CA VAL A 194 15.84 27.53 -13.35
C VAL A 194 14.88 28.68 -13.04
N PRO A 195 14.52 29.52 -14.01
CA PRO A 195 13.61 30.63 -13.78
C PRO A 195 12.21 30.17 -13.32
N PHE A 196 11.69 30.78 -12.27
CA PHE A 196 10.30 30.63 -11.86
C PHE A 196 9.47 31.80 -12.38
N VAL A 197 8.65 31.55 -13.41
CA VAL A 197 7.77 32.56 -14.00
C VAL A 197 6.31 32.24 -13.64
N ALA A 198 5.77 32.94 -12.65
CA ALA A 198 4.43 32.65 -12.09
C ALA A 198 3.31 32.72 -13.15
N LYS A 199 3.42 33.61 -14.15
CA LYS A 199 2.44 33.74 -15.23
C LYS A 199 2.35 32.49 -16.12
N ASP A 200 3.44 31.74 -16.27
CA ASP A 200 3.52 30.53 -17.09
C ASP A 200 3.06 29.28 -16.33
N LEU A 201 2.94 29.39 -15.00
CA LEU A 201 2.57 28.29 -14.09
C LEU A 201 1.18 28.50 -13.43
N ARG A 202 0.26 29.18 -14.13
CA ARG A 202 -1.08 29.49 -13.59
C ARG A 202 -1.95 28.24 -13.46
N ARG A 203 -1.89 27.33 -14.44
CA ARG A 203 -2.75 26.14 -14.51
C ARG A 203 -2.03 24.90 -13.95
N GLY A 204 -2.79 23.98 -13.36
CA GLY A 204 -2.24 22.73 -12.82
C GLY A 204 -1.50 21.88 -13.85
N VAL A 205 -1.95 21.89 -15.10
CA VAL A 205 -1.27 21.17 -16.20
C VAL A 205 0.14 21.72 -16.42
N GLN A 206 0.29 23.04 -16.44
CA GLN A 206 1.57 23.72 -16.63
C GLN A 206 2.54 23.41 -15.47
N ARG A 207 2.04 23.45 -14.23
CA ARG A 207 2.82 23.13 -13.04
C ARG A 207 3.29 21.67 -13.04
N ARG A 208 2.40 20.73 -13.38
CA ARG A 208 2.79 19.32 -13.50
C ARG A 208 3.82 19.11 -14.63
N ALA A 209 3.64 19.75 -15.77
CA ALA A 209 4.62 19.69 -16.86
C ALA A 209 5.99 20.22 -16.41
N PHE A 210 6.03 21.38 -15.73
CA PHE A 210 7.26 21.94 -15.18
C PHE A 210 7.94 20.98 -14.19
N LEU A 211 7.18 20.41 -13.26
CA LEU A 211 7.72 19.48 -12.25
C LEU A 211 8.17 18.15 -12.86
N SER A 212 7.61 17.74 -14.00
CA SER A 212 7.98 16.50 -14.70
C SER A 212 9.04 16.70 -15.78
N ASP A 213 9.64 17.88 -15.89
CA ASP A 213 10.71 18.12 -16.86
C ASP A 213 11.91 17.21 -16.58
N PRO A 214 12.31 16.33 -17.52
CA PRO A 214 13.40 15.38 -17.31
C PRO A 214 14.77 16.05 -17.19
N ASN A 215 14.91 17.31 -17.57
CA ASN A 215 16.15 18.09 -17.46
C ASN A 215 16.36 18.64 -16.04
N HIS A 216 15.34 18.62 -15.19
CA HIS A 216 15.47 19.05 -13.81
C HIS A 216 16.24 18.04 -12.97
N GLN A 217 16.95 18.52 -11.96
CA GLN A 217 17.54 17.68 -10.92
C GLN A 217 16.44 16.99 -10.06
N HIS A 218 15.31 17.68 -9.86
CA HIS A 218 14.15 17.19 -9.13
C HIS A 218 13.00 16.95 -10.11
N VAL A 219 12.67 15.68 -10.38
CA VAL A 219 11.65 15.29 -11.37
C VAL A 219 10.49 14.60 -10.68
N PHE A 220 9.27 15.06 -10.95
CA PHE A 220 8.04 14.50 -10.37
C PHE A 220 7.37 13.55 -11.35
N HIS A 221 7.07 12.36 -10.88
CA HIS A 221 6.36 11.32 -11.60
C HIS A 221 4.98 11.14 -10.94
N PHE A 222 3.96 11.70 -11.56
CA PHE A 222 2.60 11.63 -11.05
C PHE A 222 1.99 10.27 -11.37
N THR A 223 1.41 9.62 -10.34
CA THR A 223 0.68 8.36 -10.54
C THR A 223 -0.48 8.58 -11.52
N PRO A 224 -0.86 7.56 -12.31
CA PRO A 224 -2.04 7.67 -13.15
C PRO A 224 -3.30 7.86 -12.30
N THR A 225 -4.33 8.43 -12.87
CA THR A 225 -5.63 8.58 -12.20
C THR A 225 -6.13 7.20 -11.75
N GLN A 226 -6.54 7.09 -10.47
CA GLN A 226 -6.92 5.83 -9.84
C GLN A 226 -5.77 4.81 -9.71
N GLY A 227 -4.52 5.27 -9.77
CA GLY A 227 -3.32 4.45 -9.66
C GLY A 227 -2.48 4.74 -8.41
N SER A 228 -3.05 5.27 -7.33
CA SER A 228 -2.32 5.58 -6.08
C SER A 228 -1.61 4.37 -5.48
N TRP A 229 -2.16 3.16 -5.67
CA TRP A 229 -1.54 1.91 -5.26
C TRP A 229 -0.16 1.64 -5.90
N LEU A 230 0.20 2.36 -6.97
CA LEU A 230 1.55 2.35 -7.54
C LEU A 230 2.55 3.10 -6.64
N ASN A 231 2.09 3.97 -5.75
CA ASN A 231 2.95 4.69 -4.83
C ASN A 231 3.38 3.77 -3.68
N GLN A 232 4.66 3.37 -3.62
CA GLN A 232 5.15 2.39 -2.64
C GLN A 232 5.02 2.87 -1.19
N VAL A 233 5.00 4.17 -0.94
CA VAL A 233 4.78 4.68 0.43
C VAL A 233 3.43 4.25 1.00
N GLU A 234 2.42 4.03 0.17
CA GLU A 234 1.11 3.51 0.61
C GLU A 234 1.21 2.11 1.23
N LEU A 235 2.09 1.26 0.68
CA LEU A 235 2.37 -0.07 1.26
C LEU A 235 2.99 0.10 2.65
N TRP A 236 3.94 1.01 2.79
CA TRP A 236 4.58 1.30 4.05
C TRP A 236 3.61 1.94 5.05
N LEU A 237 2.80 2.92 4.64
CA LEU A 237 1.74 3.51 5.47
C LEU A 237 0.74 2.45 5.98
N SER A 238 0.48 1.43 5.17
CA SER A 238 -0.32 0.27 5.59
C SER A 238 0.38 -0.56 6.68
N VAL A 239 1.70 -0.68 6.63
CA VAL A 239 2.50 -1.34 7.69
C VAL A 239 2.44 -0.51 8.96
N LEU A 240 2.67 0.80 8.89
CA LEU A 240 2.54 1.72 10.02
C LEU A 240 1.15 1.61 10.68
N ALA A 241 0.10 1.64 9.86
CA ALA A 241 -1.26 1.52 10.36
C ALA A 241 -1.51 0.21 11.13
N ARG A 242 -1.01 -0.92 10.61
CA ARG A 242 -1.21 -2.23 11.25
C ARG A 242 -0.35 -2.42 12.49
N ARG A 243 0.90 -1.97 12.46
CA ARG A 243 1.88 -2.25 13.52
C ARG A 243 1.87 -1.23 14.65
N PHE A 244 1.54 0.01 14.37
CA PHE A 244 1.58 1.10 15.34
C PHE A 244 0.18 1.65 15.66
N LEU A 245 -0.60 2.08 14.66
CA LEU A 245 -1.84 2.81 14.90
C LEU A 245 -3.00 1.91 15.36
N LYS A 246 -3.23 0.78 14.70
CA LYS A 246 -4.43 -0.06 14.88
C LYS A 246 -4.66 -0.51 16.34
N ARG A 247 -3.58 -0.74 17.07
CA ARG A 247 -3.61 -1.16 18.47
C ARG A 247 -2.99 -0.14 19.42
N GLY A 248 -2.72 1.06 18.92
CA GLY A 248 -2.19 2.15 19.73
C GLY A 248 -3.13 2.52 20.86
N ASN A 249 -2.55 2.87 22.00
CA ASN A 249 -3.21 3.42 23.17
C ASN A 249 -2.29 4.53 23.69
N PHE A 250 -2.71 5.79 23.52
CA PHE A 250 -1.86 6.96 23.71
C PHE A 250 -2.53 7.88 24.73
N CYS A 251 -1.85 8.17 25.83
CA CYS A 251 -2.42 8.96 26.93
C CYS A 251 -2.43 10.48 26.64
N SER A 252 -1.69 10.94 25.64
CA SER A 252 -1.65 12.34 25.21
C SER A 252 -1.15 12.47 23.77
N ALA A 253 -1.22 13.67 23.20
CA ALA A 253 -0.62 13.98 21.91
C ALA A 253 0.91 13.83 21.98
N GLN A 254 1.53 14.26 23.05
CA GLN A 254 2.97 14.14 23.26
C GLN A 254 3.44 12.69 23.34
N ASP A 255 2.70 11.84 24.09
CA ASP A 255 2.98 10.39 24.15
C ASP A 255 2.91 9.74 22.76
N PHE A 256 1.90 10.10 21.98
CA PHE A 256 1.77 9.63 20.59
C PHE A 256 2.96 10.05 19.74
N GLU A 257 3.34 11.32 19.77
CA GLU A 257 4.42 11.88 18.97
C GLU A 257 5.76 11.24 19.32
N THR A 258 6.09 11.16 20.61
CA THR A 258 7.33 10.51 21.09
C THR A 258 7.40 9.05 20.62
N ARG A 259 6.36 8.27 20.90
CA ARG A 259 6.33 6.84 20.52
C ARG A 259 6.30 6.61 19.02
N LEU A 260 5.74 7.55 18.24
CA LEU A 260 5.80 7.47 16.78
C LEU A 260 7.24 7.72 16.30
N CYS A 261 7.93 8.74 16.83
CA CYS A 261 9.33 8.98 16.49
C CYS A 261 10.21 7.77 16.84
N ASP A 262 10.10 7.23 18.03
CA ASP A 262 10.84 6.03 18.46
C ASP A 262 10.57 4.83 17.51
N TYR A 263 9.31 4.63 17.14
CA TYR A 263 8.94 3.57 16.21
C TYR A 263 9.61 3.76 14.83
N LEU A 264 9.64 4.98 14.32
CA LEU A 264 10.22 5.31 13.02
C LEU A 264 11.74 5.19 13.01
N GLU A 265 12.40 5.62 14.09
CA GLU A 265 13.85 5.45 14.26
C GLU A 265 14.24 3.98 14.33
N VAL A 266 13.54 3.19 15.13
CA VAL A 266 13.74 1.73 15.22
C VAL A 266 13.46 1.07 13.85
N TYR A 267 12.42 1.50 13.13
CA TYR A 267 12.15 1.01 11.80
C TYR A 267 13.30 1.31 10.84
N ASN A 268 13.75 2.56 10.77
CA ASN A 268 14.84 2.96 9.87
C ASN A 268 16.16 2.25 10.17
N THR A 269 16.43 1.99 11.45
CA THR A 269 17.70 1.36 11.89
C THR A 269 17.70 -0.15 11.69
N HIS A 270 16.56 -0.83 11.92
CA HIS A 270 16.54 -2.28 12.03
C HIS A 270 15.62 -3.00 11.05
N ALA A 271 14.64 -2.32 10.47
CA ALA A 271 13.59 -2.93 9.67
C ALA A 271 13.45 -2.36 8.26
N ALA A 272 14.14 -1.27 7.96
CA ALA A 272 14.11 -0.68 6.63
C ALA A 272 14.71 -1.64 5.59
N HIS A 273 13.99 -1.87 4.51
CA HIS A 273 14.44 -2.68 3.38
C HIS A 273 13.65 -2.29 2.13
N PRO A 274 14.24 -2.39 0.94
CA PRO A 274 13.55 -2.15 -0.30
C PRO A 274 12.44 -3.18 -0.53
N TYR A 275 11.30 -2.75 -1.07
CA TYR A 275 10.24 -3.68 -1.46
C TYR A 275 10.57 -4.36 -2.78
N ARG A 276 10.33 -5.66 -2.85
CA ARG A 276 10.40 -6.39 -4.11
C ARG A 276 9.21 -6.02 -4.98
N TRP A 277 9.44 -5.19 -5.99
CA TRP A 277 8.41 -4.81 -6.94
C TRP A 277 8.27 -5.87 -8.04
N THR A 278 7.05 -6.35 -8.26
CA THR A 278 6.78 -7.44 -9.22
C THR A 278 5.82 -7.04 -10.35
N TYR A 279 5.15 -5.89 -10.22
CA TYR A 279 4.24 -5.41 -11.25
C TYR A 279 5.00 -4.72 -12.39
N ALA A 280 4.71 -5.12 -13.64
CA ALA A 280 5.44 -4.63 -14.82
C ALA A 280 4.81 -3.39 -15.49
N GLY A 281 3.77 -2.81 -14.90
CA GLY A 281 3.10 -1.62 -15.47
C GLY A 281 2.11 -1.94 -16.59
N GLN A 282 1.87 -3.21 -16.90
CA GLN A 282 0.89 -3.59 -17.91
C GLN A 282 -0.53 -3.53 -17.33
N PRO A 283 -1.50 -2.95 -18.04
CA PRO A 283 -2.89 -3.00 -17.59
C PRO A 283 -3.35 -4.44 -17.47
N LEU A 284 -4.16 -4.73 -16.46
CA LEU A 284 -4.87 -6.01 -16.39
C LEU A 284 -5.72 -6.12 -17.66
N VAL A 285 -5.34 -7.02 -18.54
CA VAL A 285 -6.09 -7.28 -19.78
C VAL A 285 -7.53 -7.58 -19.38
N ARG A 286 -8.50 -6.88 -19.98
CA ARG A 286 -9.91 -7.24 -19.85
C ARG A 286 -10.01 -8.73 -20.19
N ALA A 287 -10.45 -9.55 -19.25
CA ALA A 287 -11.00 -10.84 -19.61
C ALA A 287 -12.11 -10.53 -20.63
N THR A 288 -11.88 -10.88 -21.88
CA THR A 288 -12.91 -10.78 -22.93
C THR A 288 -14.18 -11.37 -22.34
N PRO A 289 -15.35 -10.71 -22.46
CA PRO A 289 -16.60 -11.29 -22.01
C PRO A 289 -16.65 -12.69 -22.60
N PHE A 290 -16.90 -13.67 -21.77
CA PHE A 290 -16.99 -15.07 -22.17
C PHE A 290 -17.91 -15.14 -23.40
N SER A 291 -17.32 -15.12 -24.60
CA SER A 291 -18.09 -15.22 -25.82
C SER A 291 -18.69 -16.64 -25.85
N GLN A 292 -19.98 -16.72 -26.11
CA GLN A 292 -20.76 -17.98 -26.20
C GLN A 292 -20.31 -18.85 -27.36
N THR A 293 -19.05 -18.84 -27.74
CA THR A 293 -18.47 -19.67 -28.82
C THR A 293 -17.63 -20.79 -28.25
N ARG A 294 -18.27 -21.70 -27.50
CA ARG A 294 -17.76 -23.07 -27.33
C ARG A 294 -18.89 -24.06 -27.44
N ARG A 295 -19.47 -24.09 -28.62
CA ARG A 295 -20.25 -25.23 -29.07
C ARG A 295 -19.64 -25.78 -30.37
N GLN A 296 -18.35 -26.15 -30.34
CA GLN A 296 -17.71 -27.01 -31.34
C GLN A 296 -16.22 -27.14 -30.99
N GLN A 297 -15.93 -28.15 -30.20
CA GLN A 297 -14.68 -28.92 -30.25
C GLN A 297 -14.69 -29.91 -29.08
N ARG A 298 -15.57 -30.90 -29.18
CA ARG A 298 -15.30 -32.23 -28.60
C ARG A 298 -14.58 -33.02 -29.69
N HIS A 299 -13.27 -33.23 -29.48
CA HIS A 299 -12.48 -34.42 -29.75
C HIS A 299 -11.00 -34.04 -29.70
N GLY A 300 -10.29 -34.70 -28.82
CA GLY A 300 -8.83 -34.52 -28.70
C GLY A 300 -8.36 -34.60 -27.24
N ARG A 301 -8.18 -35.82 -26.75
CA ARG A 301 -7.46 -36.07 -25.50
C ARG A 301 -6.01 -35.69 -25.66
N ALA A 302 -5.48 -34.84 -24.78
CA ALA A 302 -4.08 -34.91 -24.33
C ALA A 302 -4.01 -34.37 -22.92
N TRP A 303 -3.66 -35.24 -22.01
CA TRP A 303 -3.26 -34.92 -20.64
C TRP A 303 -1.88 -34.29 -20.68
N PHE A 304 -1.77 -33.05 -20.23
CA PHE A 304 -0.51 -32.52 -19.73
C PHE A 304 -0.75 -31.92 -18.34
N SER A 305 -0.21 -32.62 -17.37
CA SER A 305 -0.08 -32.17 -16.00
C SER A 305 0.98 -31.09 -15.91
N SER A 306 0.58 -29.85 -15.64
CA SER A 306 1.45 -28.86 -15.02
C SER A 306 0.70 -28.24 -13.86
N ARG A 307 1.01 -28.70 -12.67
CA ARG A 307 0.56 -28.06 -11.43
C ARG A 307 1.16 -26.65 -11.39
N PRO A 308 0.37 -25.59 -11.15
CA PRO A 308 0.93 -24.31 -10.79
C PRO A 308 1.61 -24.45 -9.42
N GLN A 309 2.86 -24.03 -9.34
CA GLN A 309 3.61 -24.00 -8.10
C GLN A 309 2.84 -23.17 -7.07
N ARG A 310 2.54 -23.78 -5.95
CA ARG A 310 2.10 -23.11 -4.72
C ARG A 310 3.13 -22.05 -4.38
N PHE A 311 2.74 -20.80 -4.37
CA PHE A 311 3.51 -19.76 -3.71
C PHE A 311 3.55 -20.06 -2.22
N GLU A 312 4.62 -20.68 -1.77
CA GLU A 312 4.94 -20.76 -0.35
C GLU A 312 5.17 -19.35 0.15
N ARG A 313 4.36 -18.94 1.11
CA ARG A 313 4.69 -17.84 2.00
C ARG A 313 5.92 -18.28 2.76
N THR A 314 7.08 -17.80 2.38
CA THR A 314 8.26 -17.85 3.24
C THR A 314 7.98 -16.98 4.46
N LEU A 315 7.44 -17.62 5.48
CA LEU A 315 7.50 -17.14 6.84
C LEU A 315 8.98 -17.16 7.21
N TYR A 316 9.53 -16.01 7.60
CA TYR A 316 10.87 -15.90 8.16
C TYR A 316 11.04 -16.93 9.28
N PRO A 317 12.15 -17.69 9.29
CA PRO A 317 12.44 -18.52 10.43
C PRO A 317 12.66 -17.61 11.66
N PRO A 318 12.18 -18.02 12.84
CA PRO A 318 12.43 -17.27 14.07
C PRO A 318 13.94 -17.30 14.35
N ARG A 319 14.59 -16.13 14.35
CA ARG A 319 15.95 -16.03 14.85
C ARG A 319 15.94 -16.31 16.35
N PRO A 320 16.88 -17.10 16.85
CA PRO A 320 16.93 -17.42 18.27
C PRO A 320 17.23 -16.16 19.09
N TYR A 321 16.40 -15.89 20.05
CA TYR A 321 16.59 -14.90 21.09
C TYR A 321 17.83 -15.29 21.92
N LYS A 322 18.96 -14.63 21.71
CA LYS A 322 20.07 -14.72 22.64
C LYS A 322 19.68 -13.94 23.90
N ARG A 323 19.36 -14.65 24.97
CA ARG A 323 19.31 -14.09 26.32
C ARG A 323 20.70 -13.53 26.63
N ALA A 324 20.80 -12.23 26.78
CA ALA A 324 21.93 -11.63 27.45
C ALA A 324 21.82 -12.00 28.94
N ALA A 325 22.74 -12.83 29.39
CA ALA A 325 22.91 -13.12 30.81
C ALA A 325 23.41 -11.82 31.48
N ALA A 326 22.62 -11.29 32.38
CA ALA A 326 23.06 -10.27 33.33
C ALA A 326 24.03 -10.92 34.31
N GLY A 327 25.32 -10.63 34.12
CA GLY A 327 26.33 -10.88 35.14
C GLY A 327 26.33 -9.73 36.13
N LEU A 328 25.72 -9.96 37.28
CA LEU A 328 26.03 -9.18 38.49
C LEU A 328 27.43 -9.55 38.94
N ALA A 329 28.35 -8.60 38.94
CA ALA A 329 29.52 -8.64 39.80
C ALA A 329 29.47 -7.41 40.69
N ALA A 330 29.24 -7.65 41.95
CA ALA A 330 29.51 -6.71 43.07
C ALA A 330 31.02 -6.49 43.15
N ASN A 331 31.46 -5.26 43.33
CA ASN A 331 32.44 -4.88 44.38
C ASN A 331 32.80 -3.39 44.27
N LEU A 332 32.68 -2.75 45.45
CA LEU A 332 33.23 -1.47 45.92
C LEU A 332 32.47 -0.21 45.51
#